data_548c2e9548ebdb963f749ab3b70be0a8
#
_entry.id   548c2e9548ebdb963f749ab3b70be0a8
#
_cell.length_a   1.000
_cell.length_b   1.000
_cell.length_c   1.000
_cell.angle_alpha   90.00
_cell.angle_beta   90.00
_cell.angle_gamma   90.00
#
_symmetry.space_group_name_H-M   'P 1'
#
loop_
_entity.id
_entity.type
_entity.pdbx_description
1 polymer ?
#
loop_
_entity_poly.entity_id
_entity_poly.type
_entity_poly.pdbx_seq_one_letter_code
_entity_poly.pdbx_strand_id
1 'polypeptide(L)' 'MAMPQRDNVIEEIKRLDALLEYAVQHDDDAEAERLREELKRITDSI' A
#
# COMPACT_ATOMS: atom_id res chain seq x y z
N MET A 1 22.63 14.20 -4.32
CA MET A 1 21.28 14.58 -4.51
C MET A 1 20.32 13.75 -3.70
N ALA A 2 19.65 14.33 -2.79
CA ALA A 2 18.78 13.59 -1.91
C ALA A 2 17.44 13.32 -2.59
N MET A 3 17.03 12.07 -2.54
CA MET A 3 15.73 11.71 -3.07
C MET A 3 14.65 12.09 -2.09
N PRO A 4 13.61 12.73 -2.57
CA PRO A 4 12.51 13.04 -1.67
C PRO A 4 11.83 11.76 -1.21
N GLN A 5 11.71 11.63 0.08
CA GLN A 5 11.05 10.45 0.63
C GLN A 5 9.60 10.35 0.20
N ARG A 6 9.04 11.46 -0.19
CA ARG A 6 7.66 11.48 -0.67
C ARG A 6 7.46 10.56 -1.84
N ASP A 7 8.40 10.58 -2.77
CA ASP A 7 8.26 9.76 -3.96
C ASP A 7 8.22 8.28 -3.60
N ASN A 8 9.04 7.89 -2.63
CA ASN A 8 9.04 6.50 -2.20
C ASN A 8 7.70 6.12 -1.57
N VAL A 9 7.16 7.01 -0.77
CA VAL A 9 5.90 6.74 -0.11
C VAL A 9 4.78 6.60 -1.14
N ILE A 10 4.76 7.48 -2.11
CA ILE A 10 3.73 7.43 -3.13
C ILE A 10 3.82 6.13 -3.93
N GLU A 11 5.02 5.73 -4.26
CA GLU A 11 5.20 4.48 -5.00
C GLU A 11 4.76 3.27 -4.18
N GLU A 12 5.05 3.30 -2.89
CA GLU A 12 4.64 2.22 -2.02
C GLU A 12 3.13 2.13 -1.94
N ILE A 13 2.49 3.28 -1.83
CA ILE A 13 1.04 3.30 -1.76
C ILE A 13 0.45 2.76 -3.05
N LYS A 14 1.00 3.16 -4.18
CA LYS A 14 0.50 2.67 -5.46
C LYS A 14 0.66 1.17 -5.57
N ARG A 15 1.80 0.66 -5.14
CA ARG A 15 2.05 -0.76 -5.22
C ARG A 15 1.09 -1.53 -4.33
N LEU A 16 0.94 -1.08 -3.10
CA LEU A 16 0.03 -1.75 -2.17
C LEU A 16 -1.41 -1.68 -2.67
N ASP A 17 -1.76 -0.56 -3.26
CA ASP A 17 -3.10 -0.39 -3.78
C ASP A 17 -3.38 -1.40 -4.89
N ALA A 18 -2.41 -1.58 -5.77
CA ALA A 18 -2.57 -2.54 -6.85
C ALA A 18 -2.68 -3.96 -6.30
N LEU A 19 -1.87 -4.27 -5.31
CA LEU A 19 -1.93 -5.58 -4.69
C LEU A 19 -3.26 -5.81 -3.99
N LEU A 20 -3.76 -4.76 -3.37
CA LEU A 20 -5.04 -4.85 -2.69
C LEU A 20 -6.15 -5.16 -3.67
N GLU A 21 -6.14 -4.48 -4.80
CA GLU A 21 -7.12 -4.74 -5.83
C GLU A 21 -7.06 -6.19 -6.31
N TYR A 22 -5.85 -6.67 -6.48
CA TYR A 22 -5.65 -8.04 -6.90
C TYR A 22 -6.24 -9.01 -5.89
N ALA A 23 -5.96 -8.75 -4.61
CA ALA A 23 -6.46 -9.61 -3.56
C ALA A 23 -7.98 -9.60 -3.51
N VAL A 24 -8.58 -8.45 -3.69
CA VAL A 24 -10.03 -8.34 -3.67
C VAL A 24 -10.63 -9.13 -4.83
N GLN A 25 -10.03 -9.01 -6.00
CA GLN A 25 -10.54 -9.70 -7.17
C GLN A 25 -10.44 -11.20 -7.02
N HIS A 26 -9.49 -11.67 -6.26
CA HIS A 26 -9.28 -13.10 -6.06
C HIS A 26 -9.92 -13.60 -4.77
N ASP A 27 -10.75 -12.75 -4.15
CA ASP A 27 -11.42 -13.15 -2.92
C ASP A 27 -10.44 -13.52 -1.82
N ASP A 28 -9.30 -12.85 -1.81
CA ASP A 28 -8.28 -13.09 -0.80
C ASP A 28 -8.46 -12.09 0.33
N ASP A 29 -9.44 -12.35 1.18
CA ASP A 29 -9.79 -11.40 2.23
C ASP A 29 -8.64 -11.18 3.21
N ALA A 30 -7.95 -12.25 3.55
CA ALA A 30 -6.84 -12.13 4.51
C ALA A 30 -5.76 -11.21 3.98
N GLU A 31 -5.41 -11.41 2.72
CA GLU A 31 -4.38 -10.58 2.11
C GLU A 31 -4.87 -9.14 1.96
N ALA A 32 -6.13 -8.98 1.59
CA ALA A 32 -6.68 -7.64 1.43
C ALA A 32 -6.63 -6.88 2.74
N GLU A 33 -6.98 -7.54 3.83
CA GLU A 33 -6.94 -6.90 5.14
C GLU A 33 -5.52 -6.52 5.51
N ARG A 34 -4.60 -7.40 5.23
CA ARG A 34 -3.20 -7.13 5.54
C ARG A 34 -2.70 -5.91 4.79
N LEU A 35 -3.03 -5.84 3.51
CA LEU A 35 -2.60 -4.72 2.68
C LEU A 35 -3.25 -3.43 3.15
N ARG A 36 -4.47 -3.49 3.60
CA ARG A 36 -5.14 -2.31 4.13
C ARG A 36 -4.42 -1.78 5.35
N GLU A 37 -4.01 -2.69 6.22
CA GLU A 37 -3.29 -2.27 7.42
C GLU A 37 -1.97 -1.64 7.06
N GLU A 38 -1.30 -2.19 6.07
CA GLU A 38 -0.05 -1.61 5.63
C GLU A 38 -0.26 -0.20 5.08
N LEU A 39 -1.29 -0.04 4.29
CA LEU A 39 -1.60 1.28 3.74
C LEU A 39 -1.91 2.26 4.86
N LYS A 40 -2.65 1.81 5.84
CA LYS A 40 -3.00 2.67 6.95
C LYS A 40 -1.75 3.11 7.69
N ARG A 41 -0.81 2.21 7.88
CA ARG A 41 0.43 2.54 8.55
C ARG A 41 1.18 3.62 7.81
N ILE A 42 1.26 3.48 6.51
CA ILE A 42 2.00 4.44 5.70
C ILE A 42 1.34 5.80 5.78
N THR A 43 0.03 5.86 5.66
CA THR A 43 -0.66 7.14 5.74
C THR A 43 -0.58 7.74 7.13
N ASP A 44 -0.53 6.90 8.14
CA ASP A 44 -0.40 7.41 9.51
C ASP A 44 0.98 8.00 9.75
N SER A 45 1.96 7.51 9.06
CA SER A 45 3.33 7.99 9.22
C SER A 45 3.54 9.33 8.55
N ILE A 46 2.71 9.67 7.63
CA ILE A 46 2.83 10.95 6.94
C ILE A 46 2.20 12.04 7.78
#